data_22197d11a5c7e81b3a1997810dbf38ba
#
_entry.id   22197d11a5c7e81b3a1997810dbf38ba
#
_cell.length_a   1.000
_cell.length_b   1.000
_cell.length_c   1.000
_cell.angle_alpha   90.00
_cell.angle_beta   90.00
_cell.angle_gamma   90.00
#
_symmetry.space_group_name_H-M   'P 1'
#
loop_
_entity.id
_entity.type
_entity.pdbx_description
1 polymer ?
#
loop_
_entity_poly.entity_id
_entity_poly.type
_entity_poly.pdbx_seq_one_letter_code
_entity_poly.pdbx_strand_id
1 'polypeptide(L)'
;MPDDNGKHPSIWRHRDFLLLWGGQTVSEMGSQVTVLALPLVAVVLLEASAFQVGLLSAAETSAYLLVALPAGAIADRVPKLRLMIWCNLALFLVIGSVPLAQAVGALTLAQLYAVALVSSVFSVFFSVAYQSYLPVLLDRNQLMDGNGKVAVSRSVAQIAGPSLGAGLVALIGAAGAMAADALSFALSAGSLTAIRTRERRRPSAEADRRPGLWAQIREGLAYVTRDPILRNSVAFNGTANFFVIMVETLGPVFLIRTLHLRPALVGLLLALGAVGGVAGGVAARYLARKVGSARISWISMTVLSLPGLLIPLAGHGWWVLLFGFGWISWTFASTVAGVSLTTYRQAACPPDMLGRVSAAARWITWGTLPLGGVVGGALATALGVQTTLWIAVAGGCCAGLWLFFSPLRGMRDIPLGKPEPAPVGGKP
;
A
#
# COMPACT_ATOMS: atom_id res chain seq x y z
N MET A 1 24.02 -19.25 25.56
CA MET A 1 24.08 -18.97 27.00
C MET A 1 23.45 -17.60 27.17
N PRO A 2 22.40 -17.39 27.99
CA PRO A 2 21.88 -16.06 28.31
C PRO A 2 22.89 -15.39 29.24
N ASP A 3 23.24 -14.12 28.95
CA ASP A 3 23.99 -13.30 29.87
C ASP A 3 23.14 -13.09 31.13
N ASP A 4 23.78 -13.18 32.29
CA ASP A 4 23.22 -13.23 33.66
C ASP A 4 22.45 -11.96 34.12
N ASN A 5 22.16 -11.01 33.19
CA ASN A 5 21.49 -9.74 33.48
C ASN A 5 20.11 -9.57 32.84
N GLY A 6 19.46 -10.62 32.31
CA GLY A 6 18.10 -10.53 31.75
C GLY A 6 17.96 -9.59 30.54
N LYS A 7 19.05 -9.04 30.01
CA LYS A 7 19.09 -8.16 28.84
C LYS A 7 19.21 -9.03 27.58
N HIS A 8 18.11 -9.23 26.88
CA HIS A 8 18.14 -9.82 25.55
C HIS A 8 19.11 -9.04 24.63
N PRO A 9 19.91 -9.74 23.78
CA PRO A 9 20.83 -9.07 22.89
C PRO A 9 20.06 -8.10 22.00
N SER A 10 20.55 -6.86 21.94
CA SER A 10 19.93 -5.80 21.14
C SER A 10 19.81 -6.25 19.68
N ILE A 11 18.66 -6.01 19.06
CA ILE A 11 18.39 -6.32 17.66
C ILE A 11 19.42 -5.66 16.72
N TRP A 12 20.05 -4.58 17.12
CA TRP A 12 21.15 -3.91 16.43
C TRP A 12 22.44 -4.74 16.34
N ARG A 13 22.55 -5.83 17.10
CA ARG A 13 23.66 -6.80 17.02
C ARG A 13 23.32 -8.03 16.18
N HIS A 14 22.07 -8.14 15.73
CA HIS A 14 21.63 -9.27 14.90
C HIS A 14 21.98 -9.01 13.43
N ARG A 15 23.16 -9.46 13.00
CA ARG A 15 23.73 -9.23 11.66
C ARG A 15 22.73 -9.55 10.53
N ASP A 16 22.12 -10.73 10.58
CA ASP A 16 21.22 -11.19 9.52
C ASP A 16 19.94 -10.36 9.45
N PHE A 17 19.44 -9.86 10.59
CA PHE A 17 18.33 -8.91 10.61
C PHE A 17 18.74 -7.56 9.99
N LEU A 18 19.92 -7.06 10.29
CA LEU A 18 20.40 -5.78 9.74
C LEU A 18 20.58 -5.87 8.20
N LEU A 19 21.06 -7.01 7.69
CA LEU A 19 21.16 -7.26 6.26
C LEU A 19 19.77 -7.28 5.59
N LEU A 20 18.81 -8.00 6.18
CA LEU A 20 17.43 -8.04 5.71
C LEU A 20 16.79 -6.64 5.74
N TRP A 21 16.87 -5.98 6.89
CA TRP A 21 16.24 -4.68 7.13
C TRP A 21 16.87 -3.57 6.29
N GLY A 22 18.19 -3.51 6.21
CA GLY A 22 18.92 -2.51 5.41
C GLY A 22 18.66 -2.66 3.92
N GLY A 23 18.77 -3.89 3.37
CA GLY A 23 18.46 -4.17 1.98
C GLY A 23 17.02 -3.84 1.63
N GLN A 24 16.07 -4.21 2.51
CA GLN A 24 14.66 -3.88 2.31
C GLN A 24 14.38 -2.36 2.39
N THR A 25 15.02 -1.64 3.29
CA THR A 25 14.85 -0.19 3.41
C THR A 25 15.29 0.53 2.13
N VAL A 26 16.43 0.15 1.57
CA VAL A 26 16.95 0.71 0.32
C VAL A 26 16.01 0.39 -0.85
N SER A 27 15.57 -0.85 -0.96
CA SER A 27 14.64 -1.30 -2.01
C SER A 27 13.27 -0.64 -1.89
N GLU A 28 12.73 -0.46 -0.68
CA GLU A 28 11.45 0.23 -0.46
C GLU A 28 11.53 1.71 -0.89
N MET A 29 12.66 2.39 -0.61
CA MET A 29 12.88 3.75 -1.08
C MET A 29 12.96 3.82 -2.61
N GLY A 30 13.68 2.89 -3.25
CA GLY A 30 13.75 2.77 -4.70
C GLY A 30 12.37 2.53 -5.32
N SER A 31 11.58 1.64 -4.75
CA SER A 31 10.22 1.36 -5.23
C SER A 31 9.31 2.59 -5.23
N GLN A 32 9.45 3.48 -4.22
CA GLN A 32 8.71 4.75 -4.22
C GLN A 32 9.15 5.68 -5.38
N VAL A 33 10.41 5.57 -5.81
CA VAL A 33 10.91 6.28 -6.99
C VAL A 33 10.24 5.74 -8.26
N THR A 34 10.14 4.42 -8.43
CA THR A 34 9.49 3.79 -9.59
C THR A 34 8.00 4.10 -9.65
N VAL A 35 7.28 4.08 -8.51
CA VAL A 35 5.86 4.48 -8.46
C VAL A 35 5.62 5.87 -9.05
N LEU A 36 6.55 6.80 -8.83
CA LEU A 36 6.49 8.14 -9.45
C LEU A 36 7.01 8.12 -10.90
N ALA A 37 8.13 7.45 -11.16
CA ALA A 37 8.84 7.53 -12.43
C ALA A 37 8.12 6.80 -13.57
N LEU A 38 7.47 5.65 -13.32
CA LEU A 38 6.84 4.83 -14.35
C LEU A 38 5.69 5.56 -15.07
N PRO A 39 4.72 6.20 -14.37
CA PRO A 39 3.74 7.07 -15.04
C PRO A 39 4.36 8.25 -15.77
N LEU A 40 5.45 8.83 -15.23
CA LEU A 40 6.15 9.94 -15.88
C LEU A 40 6.85 9.52 -17.17
N VAL A 41 7.45 8.33 -17.21
CA VAL A 41 8.00 7.72 -18.45
C VAL A 41 6.89 7.58 -19.50
N ALA A 42 5.73 7.06 -19.11
CA ALA A 42 4.60 6.88 -20.04
C ALA A 42 4.09 8.24 -20.56
N VAL A 43 3.93 9.24 -19.70
CA VAL A 43 3.34 10.55 -20.06
C VAL A 43 4.33 11.43 -20.83
N VAL A 44 5.60 11.46 -20.40
CA VAL A 44 6.61 12.42 -20.92
C VAL A 44 7.37 11.85 -22.12
N LEU A 45 7.79 10.57 -22.06
CA LEU A 45 8.62 9.98 -23.11
C LEU A 45 7.80 9.29 -24.21
N LEU A 46 6.65 8.70 -23.85
CA LEU A 46 5.82 7.95 -24.81
C LEU A 46 4.49 8.65 -25.14
N GLU A 47 4.28 9.86 -24.62
CA GLU A 47 3.07 10.65 -24.85
C GLU A 47 1.76 9.88 -24.62
N ALA A 48 1.77 8.91 -23.68
CA ALA A 48 0.68 8.01 -23.41
C ALA A 48 -0.62 8.75 -23.07
N SER A 49 -1.74 8.36 -23.69
CA SER A 49 -3.05 8.92 -23.39
C SER A 49 -3.49 8.65 -21.93
N ALA A 50 -4.49 9.37 -21.44
CA ALA A 50 -5.03 9.14 -20.09
C ALA A 50 -5.53 7.70 -19.88
N PHE A 51 -6.13 7.09 -20.91
CA PHE A 51 -6.53 5.68 -20.89
C PHE A 51 -5.34 4.73 -20.78
N GLN A 52 -4.26 5.00 -21.53
CA GLN A 52 -3.05 4.20 -21.49
C GLN A 52 -2.35 4.28 -20.12
N VAL A 53 -2.34 5.45 -19.48
CA VAL A 53 -1.84 5.60 -18.11
C VAL A 53 -2.75 4.88 -17.11
N GLY A 54 -4.06 4.92 -17.30
CA GLY A 54 -5.03 4.14 -16.52
C GLY A 54 -4.79 2.62 -16.61
N LEU A 55 -4.51 2.13 -17.82
CA LEU A 55 -4.17 0.72 -18.04
C LEU A 55 -2.83 0.34 -17.41
N LEU A 56 -1.85 1.25 -17.43
CA LEU A 56 -0.57 1.07 -16.74
C LEU A 56 -0.75 0.92 -15.23
N SER A 57 -1.52 1.81 -14.62
CA SER A 57 -1.86 1.73 -13.19
C SER A 57 -2.63 0.45 -12.84
N ALA A 58 -3.53 0.01 -13.72
CA ALA A 58 -4.21 -1.27 -13.57
C ALA A 58 -3.24 -2.45 -13.63
N ALA A 59 -2.24 -2.43 -14.52
CA ALA A 59 -1.21 -3.47 -14.59
C ALA A 59 -0.37 -3.51 -13.31
N GLU A 60 0.05 -2.36 -12.78
CA GLU A 60 0.81 -2.24 -11.52
C GLU A 60 0.08 -2.83 -10.31
N THR A 61 -1.25 -2.74 -10.28
CA THR A 61 -2.07 -3.15 -9.14
C THR A 61 -2.75 -4.50 -9.32
N SER A 62 -2.75 -5.06 -10.54
CA SER A 62 -3.47 -6.30 -10.87
C SER A 62 -3.00 -7.54 -10.11
N ALA A 63 -1.71 -7.61 -9.73
CA ALA A 63 -1.19 -8.72 -8.98
C ALA A 63 -1.85 -8.89 -7.60
N TYR A 64 -2.32 -7.82 -6.99
CA TYR A 64 -3.07 -7.92 -5.72
C TYR A 64 -4.39 -8.66 -5.89
N LEU A 65 -5.04 -8.53 -7.04
CA LEU A 65 -6.27 -9.24 -7.35
C LEU A 65 -5.99 -10.68 -7.78
N LEU A 66 -5.01 -10.89 -8.66
CA LEU A 66 -4.78 -12.15 -9.36
C LEU A 66 -3.88 -13.12 -8.58
N VAL A 67 -2.84 -12.60 -7.92
CA VAL A 67 -1.71 -13.41 -7.42
C VAL A 67 -1.57 -13.40 -5.91
N ALA A 68 -2.14 -12.42 -5.19
CA ALA A 68 -1.94 -12.31 -3.74
C ALA A 68 -2.37 -13.56 -2.95
N LEU A 69 -3.43 -14.23 -3.40
CA LEU A 69 -3.92 -15.44 -2.78
C LEU A 69 -3.03 -16.67 -3.07
N PRO A 70 -2.71 -17.01 -4.34
CA PRO A 70 -1.82 -18.13 -4.63
C PRO A 70 -0.38 -17.89 -4.15
N ALA A 71 0.08 -16.64 -4.08
CA ALA A 71 1.42 -16.31 -3.60
C ALA A 71 1.69 -16.82 -2.18
N GLY A 72 0.70 -16.75 -1.28
CA GLY A 72 0.79 -17.32 0.07
C GLY A 72 1.05 -18.83 0.05
N ALA A 73 0.26 -19.57 -0.73
CA ALA A 73 0.38 -21.02 -0.84
C ALA A 73 1.72 -21.46 -1.47
N ILE A 74 2.22 -20.71 -2.43
CA ILE A 74 3.51 -20.97 -3.07
C ILE A 74 4.66 -20.63 -2.12
N ALA A 75 4.61 -19.48 -1.45
CA ALA A 75 5.64 -19.05 -0.49
C ALA A 75 5.79 -20.02 0.70
N ASP A 76 4.72 -20.72 1.10
CA ASP A 76 4.80 -21.73 2.15
C ASP A 76 5.54 -23.01 1.72
N ARG A 77 5.63 -23.29 0.41
CA ARG A 77 6.26 -24.50 -0.16
C ARG A 77 7.73 -24.34 -0.51
N VAL A 78 8.20 -23.10 -0.67
CA VAL A 78 9.57 -22.79 -1.10
C VAL A 78 10.37 -22.14 0.03
N PRO A 79 11.71 -22.27 0.04
CA PRO A 79 12.55 -21.52 0.97
C PRO A 79 12.39 -20.02 0.74
N LYS A 80 11.92 -19.32 1.78
CA LYS A 80 11.52 -17.90 1.71
C LYS A 80 12.67 -16.99 1.33
N LEU A 81 13.86 -17.23 1.89
CA LEU A 81 15.07 -16.47 1.56
C LEU A 81 15.42 -16.57 0.08
N ARG A 82 15.37 -17.78 -0.49
CA ARG A 82 15.64 -17.99 -1.93
C ARG A 82 14.59 -17.29 -2.79
N LEU A 83 13.30 -17.40 -2.42
CA LEU A 83 12.22 -16.74 -3.14
C LEU A 83 12.43 -15.21 -3.15
N MET A 84 12.80 -14.61 -2.02
CA MET A 84 13.09 -13.19 -1.92
C MET A 84 14.26 -12.76 -2.82
N ILE A 85 15.34 -13.54 -2.85
CA ILE A 85 16.50 -13.29 -3.73
C ILE A 85 16.07 -13.32 -5.20
N TRP A 86 15.32 -14.34 -5.62
CA TRP A 86 14.83 -14.45 -6.99
C TRP A 86 13.89 -13.33 -7.38
N CYS A 87 12.99 -12.92 -6.47
CA CYS A 87 12.10 -11.78 -6.69
C CYS A 87 12.90 -10.49 -6.91
N ASN A 88 13.89 -10.22 -6.07
CA ASN A 88 14.71 -9.00 -6.22
C ASN A 88 15.56 -9.02 -7.50
N LEU A 89 16.12 -10.18 -7.90
CA LEU A 89 16.84 -10.30 -9.16
C LEU A 89 15.92 -10.10 -10.37
N ALA A 90 14.70 -10.64 -10.31
CA ALA A 90 13.71 -10.45 -11.36
C ALA A 90 13.29 -8.96 -11.44
N LEU A 91 13.05 -8.30 -10.30
CA LEU A 91 12.73 -6.86 -10.25
C LEU A 91 13.88 -6.01 -10.80
N PHE A 92 15.14 -6.34 -10.44
CA PHE A 92 16.31 -5.67 -11.01
C PHE A 92 16.33 -5.75 -12.54
N LEU A 93 16.11 -6.94 -13.11
CA LEU A 93 16.13 -7.15 -14.57
C LEU A 93 14.94 -6.47 -15.26
N VAL A 94 13.74 -6.64 -14.70
CA VAL A 94 12.49 -6.13 -15.28
C VAL A 94 12.47 -4.61 -15.28
N ILE A 95 12.72 -3.97 -14.13
CA ILE A 95 12.74 -2.51 -14.01
C ILE A 95 13.94 -1.93 -14.75
N GLY A 96 15.10 -2.56 -14.67
CA GLY A 96 16.32 -2.17 -15.39
C GLY A 96 16.20 -2.25 -16.91
N SER A 97 15.24 -3.04 -17.44
CA SER A 97 14.98 -3.10 -18.87
C SER A 97 14.47 -1.78 -19.45
N VAL A 98 13.79 -0.92 -18.64
CA VAL A 98 13.24 0.37 -19.09
C VAL A 98 14.32 1.37 -19.47
N PRO A 99 15.29 1.70 -18.59
CA PRO A 99 16.37 2.61 -18.96
C PRO A 99 17.24 2.04 -20.10
N LEU A 100 17.44 0.72 -20.17
CA LEU A 100 18.17 0.10 -21.28
C LEU A 100 17.44 0.27 -22.62
N ALA A 101 16.13 -0.01 -22.65
CA ALA A 101 15.32 0.17 -23.86
C ALA A 101 15.27 1.64 -24.31
N GLN A 102 15.20 2.58 -23.35
CA GLN A 102 15.27 4.00 -23.66
C GLN A 102 16.62 4.37 -24.29
N ALA A 103 17.72 3.86 -23.74
CA ALA A 103 19.08 4.17 -24.26
C ALA A 103 19.29 3.72 -25.71
N VAL A 104 18.64 2.64 -26.14
CA VAL A 104 18.69 2.14 -27.53
C VAL A 104 17.51 2.63 -28.38
N GLY A 105 16.65 3.52 -27.86
CA GLY A 105 15.49 4.05 -28.59
C GLY A 105 14.37 3.05 -28.88
N ALA A 106 14.32 1.92 -28.15
CA ALA A 106 13.37 0.83 -28.35
C ALA A 106 12.25 0.79 -27.30
N LEU A 107 12.10 1.83 -26.47
CA LEU A 107 11.10 1.87 -25.40
C LEU A 107 9.68 1.95 -25.99
N THR A 108 8.78 1.08 -25.52
CA THR A 108 7.39 1.01 -25.98
C THR A 108 6.42 0.94 -24.79
N LEU A 109 5.16 1.35 -25.00
CA LEU A 109 4.09 1.21 -24.00
C LEU A 109 3.82 -0.26 -23.65
N ALA A 110 3.90 -1.17 -24.63
CA ALA A 110 3.73 -2.60 -24.38
C ALA A 110 4.78 -3.14 -23.38
N GLN A 111 6.03 -2.65 -23.50
CA GLN A 111 7.08 -2.98 -22.53
C GLN A 111 6.75 -2.41 -21.14
N LEU A 112 6.26 -1.17 -21.02
CA LEU A 112 5.89 -0.60 -19.74
C LEU A 112 4.75 -1.38 -19.06
N TYR A 113 3.74 -1.84 -19.81
CA TYR A 113 2.70 -2.71 -19.28
C TYR A 113 3.25 -4.04 -18.79
N ALA A 114 4.14 -4.66 -19.54
CA ALA A 114 4.80 -5.90 -19.13
C ALA A 114 5.63 -5.69 -17.86
N VAL A 115 6.41 -4.61 -17.80
CA VAL A 115 7.20 -4.24 -16.62
C VAL A 115 6.30 -4.01 -15.42
N ALA A 116 5.22 -3.23 -15.56
CA ALA A 116 4.26 -2.96 -14.49
C ALA A 116 3.63 -4.24 -13.93
N LEU A 117 3.13 -5.10 -14.81
CA LEU A 117 2.48 -6.37 -14.43
C LEU A 117 3.48 -7.34 -13.78
N VAL A 118 4.63 -7.56 -14.40
CA VAL A 118 5.62 -8.53 -13.92
C VAL A 118 6.25 -8.06 -12.61
N SER A 119 6.58 -6.77 -12.49
CA SER A 119 7.13 -6.22 -11.25
C SER A 119 6.11 -6.29 -10.11
N SER A 120 4.82 -6.04 -10.37
CA SER A 120 3.78 -6.17 -9.34
C SER A 120 3.64 -7.61 -8.84
N VAL A 121 3.75 -8.60 -9.73
CA VAL A 121 3.72 -10.03 -9.34
C VAL A 121 4.89 -10.38 -8.41
N PHE A 122 6.13 -10.03 -8.81
CA PHE A 122 7.30 -10.32 -7.97
C PHE A 122 7.28 -9.56 -6.64
N SER A 123 6.75 -8.33 -6.61
CA SER A 123 6.58 -7.54 -5.39
C SER A 123 5.60 -8.19 -4.41
N VAL A 124 4.51 -8.77 -4.91
CA VAL A 124 3.56 -9.53 -4.06
C VAL A 124 4.22 -10.78 -3.48
N PHE A 125 4.93 -11.58 -4.30
CA PHE A 125 5.65 -12.75 -3.81
C PHE A 125 6.71 -12.38 -2.79
N PHE A 126 7.49 -11.34 -3.04
CA PHE A 126 8.47 -10.82 -2.11
C PHE A 126 7.83 -10.42 -0.77
N SER A 127 6.76 -9.64 -0.82
CA SER A 127 6.05 -9.17 0.38
C SER A 127 5.56 -10.31 1.26
N VAL A 128 5.00 -11.36 0.66
CA VAL A 128 4.52 -12.56 1.37
C VAL A 128 5.68 -13.33 1.99
N ALA A 129 6.75 -13.56 1.21
CA ALA A 129 7.94 -14.25 1.69
C ALA A 129 8.61 -13.48 2.85
N TYR A 130 8.76 -12.17 2.71
CA TYR A 130 9.35 -11.29 3.71
C TYR A 130 8.61 -11.34 5.06
N GLN A 131 7.27 -11.19 5.04
CA GLN A 131 6.46 -11.26 6.24
C GLN A 131 6.55 -12.62 6.93
N SER A 132 6.70 -13.69 6.16
CA SER A 132 6.84 -15.06 6.67
C SER A 132 8.26 -15.40 7.13
N TYR A 133 9.28 -14.68 6.65
CA TYR A 133 10.68 -14.91 6.99
C TYR A 133 11.11 -14.21 8.28
N LEU A 134 10.53 -13.06 8.61
CA LEU A 134 10.88 -12.28 9.79
C LEU A 134 10.76 -13.09 11.11
N PRO A 135 9.70 -13.91 11.33
CA PRO A 135 9.60 -14.80 12.50
C PRO A 135 10.57 -15.98 12.50
N VAL A 136 11.21 -16.29 11.36
CA VAL A 136 12.27 -17.31 11.28
C VAL A 136 13.60 -16.74 11.75
N LEU A 137 13.80 -15.45 11.52
CA LEU A 137 15.03 -14.73 11.78
C LEU A 137 15.13 -14.22 13.22
N LEU A 138 14.01 -13.80 13.81
CA LEU A 138 13.93 -13.16 15.12
C LEU A 138 13.20 -14.02 16.14
N ASP A 139 13.69 -14.01 17.39
CA ASP A 139 12.99 -14.59 18.52
C ASP A 139 11.70 -13.82 18.84
N ARG A 140 10.74 -14.49 19.50
CA ARG A 140 9.44 -13.91 19.85
C ARG A 140 9.54 -12.53 20.55
N ASN A 141 10.52 -12.37 21.41
CA ASN A 141 10.75 -11.14 22.17
C ASN A 141 11.29 -9.99 21.30
N GLN A 142 11.98 -10.32 20.20
CA GLN A 142 12.57 -9.36 19.26
C GLN A 142 11.61 -9.01 18.11
N LEU A 143 10.58 -9.83 17.86
CA LEU A 143 9.64 -9.63 16.74
C LEU A 143 8.93 -8.28 16.79
N MET A 144 8.53 -7.82 17.98
CA MET A 144 7.85 -6.53 18.12
C MET A 144 8.76 -5.36 17.75
N ASP A 145 10.02 -5.39 18.20
CA ASP A 145 11.03 -4.37 17.85
C ASP A 145 11.40 -4.44 16.37
N GLY A 146 11.58 -5.65 15.80
CA GLY A 146 11.84 -5.87 14.39
C GLY A 146 10.73 -5.33 13.50
N ASN A 147 9.47 -5.67 13.79
CA ASN A 147 8.30 -5.15 13.08
C ASN A 147 8.19 -3.63 13.20
N GLY A 148 8.51 -3.07 14.37
CA GLY A 148 8.54 -1.62 14.58
C GLY A 148 9.55 -0.92 13.68
N LYS A 149 10.78 -1.46 13.55
CA LYS A 149 11.82 -0.92 12.66
C LYS A 149 11.41 -0.98 11.19
N VAL A 150 10.82 -2.10 10.77
CA VAL A 150 10.28 -2.26 9.41
C VAL A 150 9.18 -1.24 9.12
N ALA A 151 8.25 -1.05 10.06
CA ALA A 151 7.18 -0.07 9.92
C ALA A 151 7.71 1.37 9.82
N VAL A 152 8.71 1.72 10.64
CA VAL A 152 9.37 3.04 10.58
C VAL A 152 10.06 3.24 9.23
N SER A 153 10.85 2.27 8.75
CA SER A 153 11.52 2.36 7.44
C SER A 153 10.52 2.55 6.31
N ARG A 154 9.41 1.80 6.34
CA ARG A 154 8.34 1.93 5.36
C ARG A 154 7.71 3.33 5.39
N SER A 155 7.43 3.86 6.58
CA SER A 155 6.91 5.22 6.72
C SER A 155 7.89 6.27 6.20
N VAL A 156 9.18 6.11 6.50
CA VAL A 156 10.24 7.00 5.98
C VAL A 156 10.31 6.92 4.46
N ALA A 157 10.26 5.71 3.88
CA ALA A 157 10.25 5.53 2.43
C ALA A 157 9.03 6.18 1.77
N GLN A 158 7.85 6.05 2.35
CA GLN A 158 6.63 6.68 1.85
C GLN A 158 6.69 8.21 1.88
N ILE A 159 7.37 8.80 2.87
CA ILE A 159 7.51 10.27 3.00
C ILE A 159 8.64 10.78 2.10
N ALA A 160 9.83 10.21 2.25
CA ALA A 160 11.03 10.70 1.57
C ALA A 160 11.13 10.21 0.10
N GLY A 161 10.56 9.03 -0.19
CA GLY A 161 10.66 8.38 -1.50
C GLY A 161 10.15 9.22 -2.66
N PRO A 162 8.93 9.77 -2.62
CA PRO A 162 8.43 10.63 -3.71
C PRO A 162 9.28 11.87 -3.93
N SER A 163 9.80 12.48 -2.85
CA SER A 163 10.69 13.65 -2.95
C SER A 163 12.06 13.29 -3.54
N LEU A 164 12.63 12.16 -3.13
CA LEU A 164 13.86 11.61 -3.71
C LEU A 164 13.64 11.22 -5.18
N GLY A 165 12.49 10.59 -5.49
CA GLY A 165 12.09 10.26 -6.84
C GLY A 165 11.99 11.50 -7.73
N ALA A 166 11.34 12.55 -7.24
CA ALA A 166 11.25 13.82 -7.97
C ALA A 166 12.64 14.45 -8.22
N GLY A 167 13.52 14.40 -7.21
CA GLY A 167 14.91 14.87 -7.34
C GLY A 167 15.69 14.06 -8.38
N LEU A 168 15.61 12.72 -8.33
CA LEU A 168 16.25 11.84 -9.32
C LEU A 168 15.69 12.06 -10.72
N VAL A 169 14.37 12.17 -10.87
CA VAL A 169 13.75 12.48 -12.17
C VAL A 169 14.23 13.84 -12.72
N ALA A 170 14.41 14.84 -11.86
CA ALA A 170 14.92 16.14 -12.27
C ALA A 170 16.39 16.10 -12.70
N LEU A 171 17.22 15.26 -12.06
CA LEU A 171 18.66 15.19 -12.32
C LEU A 171 19.02 14.27 -13.49
N ILE A 172 18.40 13.10 -13.57
CA ILE A 172 18.79 12.03 -14.51
C ILE A 172 17.62 11.54 -15.39
N GLY A 173 16.47 12.24 -15.33
CA GLY A 173 15.26 11.85 -16.07
C GLY A 173 14.51 10.68 -15.43
N ALA A 174 13.27 10.43 -15.91
CA ALA A 174 12.39 9.43 -15.32
C ALA A 174 12.93 7.99 -15.48
N ALA A 175 13.48 7.65 -16.66
CA ALA A 175 14.04 6.30 -16.84
C ALA A 175 15.38 6.13 -16.11
N GLY A 176 16.19 7.19 -15.97
CA GLY A 176 17.37 7.17 -15.10
C GLY A 176 17.02 6.92 -13.63
N ALA A 177 15.94 7.52 -13.15
CA ALA A 177 15.42 7.27 -11.81
C ALA A 177 14.99 5.80 -11.61
N MET A 178 14.41 5.17 -12.63
CA MET A 178 14.10 3.73 -12.61
C MET A 178 15.38 2.86 -12.60
N ALA A 179 16.49 3.31 -13.22
CA ALA A 179 17.77 2.62 -13.09
C ALA A 179 18.29 2.61 -11.65
N ALA A 180 18.11 3.71 -10.91
CA ALA A 180 18.47 3.78 -9.49
C ALA A 180 17.64 2.81 -8.64
N ASP A 181 16.34 2.67 -8.91
CA ASP A 181 15.50 1.67 -8.26
C ASP A 181 15.95 0.24 -8.61
N ALA A 182 16.18 -0.05 -9.89
CA ALA A 182 16.70 -1.35 -10.30
C ALA A 182 17.98 -1.72 -9.51
N LEU A 183 18.94 -0.80 -9.38
CA LEU A 183 20.14 -1.02 -8.56
C LEU A 183 19.81 -1.26 -7.09
N SER A 184 18.77 -0.64 -6.54
CA SER A 184 18.33 -0.87 -5.15
C SER A 184 17.90 -2.33 -4.94
N PHE A 185 17.22 -2.94 -5.90
CA PHE A 185 16.87 -4.37 -5.87
C PHE A 185 18.10 -5.27 -5.99
N ALA A 186 19.10 -4.91 -6.80
CA ALA A 186 20.35 -5.66 -6.88
C ALA A 186 21.11 -5.62 -5.55
N LEU A 187 21.18 -4.45 -4.89
CA LEU A 187 21.79 -4.29 -3.56
C LEU A 187 21.02 -5.11 -2.51
N SER A 188 19.69 -5.07 -2.55
CA SER A 188 18.85 -5.88 -1.66
C SER A 188 19.06 -7.37 -1.88
N ALA A 189 19.13 -7.85 -3.13
CA ALA A 189 19.46 -9.25 -3.44
C ALA A 189 20.83 -9.63 -2.89
N GLY A 190 21.85 -8.78 -3.07
CA GLY A 190 23.20 -8.98 -2.54
C GLY A 190 23.21 -9.08 -1.00
N SER A 191 22.48 -8.21 -0.31
CA SER A 191 22.37 -8.28 1.16
C SER A 191 21.69 -9.56 1.64
N LEU A 192 20.67 -10.04 0.93
CA LEU A 192 19.98 -11.29 1.24
C LEU A 192 20.87 -12.51 1.06
N THR A 193 21.75 -12.54 0.05
CA THR A 193 22.71 -13.65 -0.16
C THR A 193 23.73 -13.77 0.97
N ALA A 194 24.01 -12.67 1.68
CA ALA A 194 24.93 -12.63 2.82
C ALA A 194 24.31 -13.15 4.14
N ILE A 195 23.00 -13.42 4.17
CA ILE A 195 22.28 -13.99 5.34
C ILE A 195 22.67 -15.45 5.52
N ARG A 196 23.03 -15.82 6.72
CA ARG A 196 23.52 -17.17 7.07
C ARG A 196 22.47 -18.03 7.76
N THR A 197 21.41 -17.42 8.31
CA THR A 197 20.33 -18.14 8.99
C THR A 197 19.63 -19.11 8.04
N ARG A 198 19.68 -20.41 8.35
CA ARG A 198 19.03 -21.46 7.56
C ARG A 198 17.58 -21.64 8.00
N GLU A 199 16.67 -21.66 7.05
CA GLU A 199 15.29 -22.03 7.30
C GLU A 199 15.18 -23.52 7.68
N ARG A 200 14.58 -23.80 8.85
CA ARG A 200 14.17 -25.17 9.17
C ARG A 200 12.98 -25.53 8.28
N ARG A 201 13.12 -26.53 7.43
CA ARG A 201 11.98 -27.10 6.69
C ARG A 201 10.94 -27.56 7.71
N ARG A 202 9.78 -26.96 7.72
CA ARG A 202 8.63 -27.52 8.44
C ARG A 202 8.22 -28.81 7.75
N PRO A 203 7.93 -29.91 8.50
CA PRO A 203 7.42 -31.14 7.92
C PRO A 203 6.11 -30.84 7.17
N SER A 204 5.99 -31.40 5.97
CA SER A 204 4.86 -31.27 5.05
C SER A 204 3.49 -31.68 5.65
N ALA A 205 3.50 -32.52 6.69
CA ALA A 205 2.30 -33.10 7.28
C ALA A 205 1.32 -32.10 7.95
N GLU A 206 1.79 -30.91 8.36
CA GLU A 206 0.89 -29.88 8.89
C GLU A 206 0.27 -29.00 7.80
N ALA A 207 0.86 -28.95 6.62
CA ALA A 207 0.35 -28.18 5.49
C ALA A 207 -0.87 -28.86 4.84
N ASP A 208 -0.90 -30.20 4.82
CA ASP A 208 -1.98 -30.99 4.20
C ASP A 208 -3.30 -30.97 4.99
N ARG A 209 -3.26 -30.58 6.27
CA ARG A 209 -4.46 -30.49 7.12
C ARG A 209 -5.20 -29.14 7.06
N ARG A 210 -4.64 -28.15 6.36
CA ARG A 210 -5.29 -26.83 6.25
C ARG A 210 -6.44 -26.88 5.23
N PRO A 211 -7.59 -26.25 5.52
CA PRO A 211 -8.66 -26.11 4.54
C PRO A 211 -8.12 -25.50 3.25
N GLY A 212 -8.65 -25.92 2.12
CA GLY A 212 -8.25 -25.36 0.82
C GLY A 212 -8.36 -23.82 0.79
N LEU A 213 -7.54 -23.17 0.00
CA LEU A 213 -7.45 -21.71 -0.08
C LEU A 213 -8.82 -21.04 -0.28
N TRP A 214 -9.65 -21.58 -1.18
CA TRP A 214 -11.01 -21.08 -1.43
C TRP A 214 -11.93 -21.21 -0.21
N ALA A 215 -11.78 -22.26 0.59
CA ALA A 215 -12.53 -22.43 1.83
C ALA A 215 -12.15 -21.35 2.86
N GLN A 216 -10.86 -21.05 2.99
CA GLN A 216 -10.37 -19.99 3.88
C GLN A 216 -10.84 -18.59 3.47
N ILE A 217 -10.85 -18.30 2.16
CA ILE A 217 -11.37 -17.03 1.61
C ILE A 217 -12.87 -16.92 1.89
N ARG A 218 -13.63 -17.98 1.59
CA ARG A 218 -15.08 -17.99 1.82
C ARG A 218 -15.43 -17.81 3.30
N GLU A 219 -14.67 -18.42 4.20
CA GLU A 219 -14.84 -18.28 5.64
C GLU A 219 -14.52 -16.85 6.11
N GLY A 220 -13.38 -16.26 5.65
CA GLY A 220 -13.03 -14.88 5.93
C GLY A 220 -14.07 -13.90 5.38
N LEU A 221 -14.56 -14.12 4.17
CA LEU A 221 -15.59 -13.30 3.54
C LEU A 221 -16.94 -13.41 4.29
N ALA A 222 -17.34 -14.63 4.67
CA ALA A 222 -18.55 -14.84 5.47
C ALA A 222 -18.46 -14.12 6.83
N TYR A 223 -17.29 -14.08 7.45
CA TYR A 223 -17.08 -13.35 8.69
C TYR A 223 -17.22 -11.83 8.48
N VAL A 224 -16.57 -11.29 7.43
CA VAL A 224 -16.66 -9.86 7.07
C VAL A 224 -18.10 -9.44 6.80
N THR A 225 -18.88 -10.26 6.07
CA THR A 225 -20.26 -9.91 5.70
C THR A 225 -21.25 -9.98 6.85
N ARG A 226 -20.97 -10.82 7.85
CA ARG A 226 -21.82 -10.99 9.06
C ARG A 226 -21.68 -9.83 10.05
N ASP A 227 -20.49 -9.26 10.17
CA ASP A 227 -20.25 -8.12 11.05
C ASP A 227 -20.54 -6.79 10.31
N PRO A 228 -21.56 -6.02 10.72
CA PRO A 228 -21.93 -4.78 10.04
C PRO A 228 -20.81 -3.73 10.00
N ILE A 229 -19.96 -3.66 11.04
CA ILE A 229 -18.87 -2.70 11.10
C ILE A 229 -17.75 -3.12 10.14
N LEU A 230 -17.38 -4.42 10.14
CA LEU A 230 -16.38 -4.94 9.20
C LEU A 230 -16.83 -4.82 7.76
N ARG A 231 -18.09 -5.16 7.46
CA ARG A 231 -18.66 -5.04 6.11
C ARG A 231 -18.59 -3.60 5.61
N ASN A 232 -19.07 -2.63 6.40
CA ASN A 232 -19.04 -1.24 6.02
C ASN A 232 -17.60 -0.69 5.96
N SER A 233 -16.68 -1.16 6.80
CA SER A 233 -15.27 -0.82 6.74
C SER A 233 -14.61 -1.31 5.45
N VAL A 234 -14.91 -2.54 5.01
CA VAL A 234 -14.39 -3.09 3.75
C VAL A 234 -15.00 -2.38 2.54
N ALA A 235 -16.31 -2.10 2.57
CA ALA A 235 -16.98 -1.34 1.53
C ALA A 235 -16.41 0.08 1.41
N PHE A 236 -16.22 0.78 2.54
CA PHE A 236 -15.55 2.07 2.60
C PHE A 236 -14.15 2.01 1.96
N ASN A 237 -13.29 1.09 2.44
CA ASN A 237 -11.92 1.01 1.94
C ASN A 237 -11.88 0.64 0.44
N GLY A 238 -12.74 -0.27 -0.03
CA GLY A 238 -12.83 -0.64 -1.44
C GLY A 238 -13.26 0.54 -2.31
N THR A 239 -14.31 1.26 -1.90
CA THR A 239 -14.77 2.46 -2.61
C THR A 239 -13.72 3.57 -2.58
N ALA A 240 -13.10 3.83 -1.42
CA ALA A 240 -12.04 4.83 -1.29
C ALA A 240 -10.83 4.50 -2.19
N ASN A 241 -10.37 3.25 -2.20
CA ASN A 241 -9.27 2.81 -3.06
C ASN A 241 -9.60 2.93 -4.55
N PHE A 242 -10.84 2.60 -4.95
CA PHE A 242 -11.29 2.77 -6.33
C PHE A 242 -11.15 4.22 -6.82
N PHE A 243 -11.53 5.18 -5.99
CA PHE A 243 -11.46 6.60 -6.35
C PHE A 243 -10.07 7.20 -6.13
N VAL A 244 -9.32 6.78 -5.10
CA VAL A 244 -7.98 7.30 -4.85
C VAL A 244 -7.01 6.95 -5.98
N ILE A 245 -7.09 5.72 -6.51
CA ILE A 245 -6.24 5.32 -7.63
C ILE A 245 -6.51 6.15 -8.90
N MET A 246 -7.75 6.60 -9.11
CA MET A 246 -8.07 7.52 -10.21
C MET A 246 -7.32 8.85 -10.04
N VAL A 247 -7.26 9.39 -8.81
CA VAL A 247 -6.52 10.64 -8.52
C VAL A 247 -5.02 10.41 -8.68
N GLU A 248 -4.48 9.30 -8.17
CA GLU A 248 -3.05 8.96 -8.29
C GLU A 248 -2.62 8.77 -9.75
N THR A 249 -3.46 8.12 -10.55
CA THR A 249 -3.22 7.87 -11.99
C THR A 249 -3.33 9.14 -12.82
N LEU A 250 -4.35 9.96 -12.59
CA LEU A 250 -4.66 11.12 -13.40
C LEU A 250 -3.98 12.41 -12.90
N GLY A 251 -3.56 12.45 -11.64
CA GLY A 251 -2.85 13.59 -11.05
C GLY A 251 -1.62 14.00 -11.85
N PRO A 252 -0.67 13.10 -12.13
CA PRO A 252 0.47 13.42 -12.99
C PRO A 252 0.06 13.91 -14.38
N VAL A 253 -0.94 13.29 -15.01
CA VAL A 253 -1.45 13.69 -16.33
C VAL A 253 -2.02 15.11 -16.28
N PHE A 254 -2.83 15.43 -15.27
CA PHE A 254 -3.40 16.76 -15.06
C PHE A 254 -2.32 17.82 -14.83
N LEU A 255 -1.38 17.55 -13.93
CA LEU A 255 -0.34 18.51 -13.56
C LEU A 255 0.63 18.78 -14.74
N ILE A 256 0.95 17.76 -15.55
CA ILE A 256 1.88 17.90 -16.68
C ILE A 256 1.17 18.47 -17.90
N ARG A 257 0.04 17.90 -18.32
CA ARG A 257 -0.59 18.24 -19.59
C ARG A 257 -1.54 19.42 -19.52
N THR A 258 -2.26 19.59 -18.40
CA THR A 258 -3.21 20.70 -18.25
C THR A 258 -2.54 21.92 -17.63
N LEU A 259 -1.67 21.73 -16.63
CA LEU A 259 -0.99 22.82 -15.93
C LEU A 259 0.45 23.04 -16.41
N HIS A 260 0.96 22.24 -17.34
CA HIS A 260 2.30 22.34 -17.93
C HIS A 260 3.43 22.44 -16.88
N LEU A 261 3.28 21.73 -15.76
CA LEU A 261 4.27 21.75 -14.68
C LEU A 261 5.47 20.86 -15.00
N ARG A 262 6.63 21.27 -14.50
CA ARG A 262 7.85 20.45 -14.57
C ARG A 262 7.71 19.17 -13.76
N PRO A 263 8.24 18.02 -14.22
CA PRO A 263 8.13 16.74 -13.51
C PRO A 263 8.59 16.78 -12.05
N ALA A 264 9.62 17.56 -11.73
CA ALA A 264 10.09 17.74 -10.36
C ALA A 264 9.02 18.36 -9.43
N LEU A 265 8.28 19.37 -9.91
CA LEU A 265 7.21 20.00 -9.14
C LEU A 265 6.01 19.05 -8.97
N VAL A 266 5.71 18.25 -10.00
CA VAL A 266 4.68 17.20 -9.92
C VAL A 266 5.03 16.20 -8.83
N GLY A 267 6.26 15.69 -8.80
CA GLY A 267 6.73 14.79 -7.76
C GLY A 267 6.63 15.39 -6.35
N LEU A 268 6.99 16.68 -6.20
CA LEU A 268 6.86 17.39 -4.93
C LEU A 268 5.40 17.49 -4.45
N LEU A 269 4.47 17.84 -5.35
CA LEU A 269 3.04 17.93 -5.03
C LEU A 269 2.46 16.58 -4.62
N LEU A 270 2.84 15.50 -5.29
CA LEU A 270 2.42 14.14 -4.93
C LEU A 270 3.02 13.70 -3.59
N ALA A 271 4.27 14.09 -3.30
CA ALA A 271 4.93 13.81 -2.02
C ALA A 271 4.21 14.46 -0.82
N LEU A 272 3.48 15.58 -1.03
CA LEU A 272 2.69 16.21 0.03
C LEU A 272 1.61 15.29 0.60
N GLY A 273 1.12 14.30 -0.18
CA GLY A 273 0.21 13.28 0.32
C GLY A 273 0.80 12.46 1.47
N ALA A 274 2.10 12.13 1.41
CA ALA A 274 2.77 11.42 2.49
C ALA A 274 2.79 12.23 3.80
N VAL A 275 2.92 13.56 3.70
CA VAL A 275 2.85 14.45 4.87
C VAL A 275 1.47 14.35 5.52
N GLY A 276 0.39 14.36 4.72
CA GLY A 276 -0.97 14.17 5.20
C GLY A 276 -1.16 12.81 5.90
N GLY A 277 -0.66 11.74 5.29
CA GLY A 277 -0.72 10.39 5.85
C GLY A 277 -0.01 10.29 7.22
N VAL A 278 1.19 10.83 7.33
CA VAL A 278 1.94 10.83 8.61
C VAL A 278 1.24 11.68 9.67
N ALA A 279 0.84 12.90 9.31
CA ALA A 279 0.11 13.77 10.22
C ALA A 279 -1.19 13.10 10.70
N GLY A 280 -1.92 12.41 9.79
CA GLY A 280 -3.10 11.62 10.13
C GLY A 280 -2.80 10.47 11.10
N GLY A 281 -1.72 9.72 10.87
CA GLY A 281 -1.28 8.64 11.76
C GLY A 281 -0.96 9.12 13.18
N VAL A 282 -0.22 10.21 13.30
CA VAL A 282 0.11 10.84 14.59
C VAL A 282 -1.14 11.38 15.27
N ALA A 283 -1.99 12.07 14.52
CA ALA A 283 -3.20 12.71 15.05
C ALA A 283 -4.30 11.69 15.41
N ALA A 284 -4.35 10.52 14.77
CA ALA A 284 -5.42 9.54 14.92
C ALA A 284 -5.70 9.18 16.38
N ARG A 285 -4.65 8.91 17.17
CA ARG A 285 -4.80 8.57 18.60
C ARG A 285 -5.37 9.73 19.42
N TYR A 286 -4.88 10.94 19.17
CA TYR A 286 -5.35 12.13 19.87
C TYR A 286 -6.81 12.42 19.53
N LEU A 287 -7.15 12.41 18.24
CA LEU A 287 -8.51 12.63 17.76
C LEU A 287 -9.49 11.56 18.26
N ALA A 288 -9.08 10.28 18.25
CA ALA A 288 -9.89 9.19 18.77
C ALA A 288 -10.22 9.37 20.27
N ARG A 289 -9.26 9.84 21.08
CA ARG A 289 -9.53 10.12 22.52
C ARG A 289 -10.47 11.31 22.72
N LYS A 290 -10.33 12.37 21.93
CA LYS A 290 -11.09 13.61 22.08
C LYS A 290 -12.52 13.50 21.55
N VAL A 291 -12.69 12.94 20.36
CA VAL A 291 -13.96 12.86 19.62
C VAL A 291 -14.67 11.52 19.83
N GLY A 292 -13.88 10.46 20.06
CA GLY A 292 -14.31 9.06 20.08
C GLY A 292 -13.84 8.32 18.83
N SER A 293 -13.41 7.08 18.97
CA SER A 293 -12.82 6.30 17.88
C SER A 293 -13.83 5.94 16.77
N ALA A 294 -15.10 5.72 17.11
CA ALA A 294 -16.14 5.49 16.12
C ALA A 294 -16.52 6.78 15.39
N ARG A 295 -16.70 7.88 16.14
CA ARG A 295 -17.08 9.16 15.55
C ARG A 295 -16.00 9.70 14.61
N ILE A 296 -14.73 9.67 15.02
CA ILE A 296 -13.66 10.19 14.18
C ILE A 296 -13.48 9.39 12.88
N SER A 297 -13.80 8.11 12.86
CA SER A 297 -13.71 7.27 11.65
C SER A 297 -14.60 7.80 10.53
N TRP A 298 -15.87 8.13 10.80
CA TRP A 298 -16.77 8.65 9.78
C TRP A 298 -16.61 10.14 9.56
N ILE A 299 -16.37 10.96 10.63
CA ILE A 299 -16.14 12.41 10.50
C ILE A 299 -14.92 12.68 9.62
N SER A 300 -13.83 11.94 9.78
CA SER A 300 -12.62 12.16 8.99
C SER A 300 -12.92 12.06 7.50
N MET A 301 -13.65 11.04 7.06
CA MET A 301 -13.92 10.85 5.64
C MET A 301 -15.10 11.65 5.10
N THR A 302 -16.05 12.07 5.94
CA THR A 302 -17.18 12.92 5.48
C THR A 302 -16.91 14.41 5.57
N VAL A 303 -16.01 14.84 6.47
CA VAL A 303 -15.76 16.26 6.73
C VAL A 303 -14.31 16.64 6.42
N LEU A 304 -13.32 15.92 6.99
CA LEU A 304 -11.91 16.29 6.84
C LEU A 304 -11.35 15.97 5.45
N SER A 305 -12.03 15.14 4.65
CA SER A 305 -11.65 14.88 3.26
C SER A 305 -12.19 15.93 2.27
N LEU A 306 -13.17 16.76 2.67
CA LEU A 306 -13.80 17.75 1.79
C LEU A 306 -12.82 18.72 1.11
N PRO A 307 -11.72 19.18 1.76
CA PRO A 307 -10.73 19.99 1.05
C PRO A 307 -10.08 19.26 -0.14
N GLY A 308 -10.20 17.92 -0.23
CA GLY A 308 -9.84 17.17 -1.42
C GLY A 308 -10.54 17.70 -2.69
N LEU A 309 -11.74 18.26 -2.59
CA LEU A 309 -12.45 18.90 -3.70
C LEU A 309 -11.71 20.11 -4.30
N LEU A 310 -10.65 20.59 -3.65
CA LEU A 310 -9.77 21.62 -4.19
C LEU A 310 -8.79 21.09 -5.24
N ILE A 311 -8.55 19.75 -5.28
CA ILE A 311 -7.62 19.13 -6.24
C ILE A 311 -7.96 19.50 -7.70
N PRO A 312 -9.20 19.33 -8.19
CA PRO A 312 -9.53 19.68 -9.57
C PRO A 312 -9.62 21.20 -9.84
N LEU A 313 -9.63 22.03 -8.78
CA LEU A 313 -9.59 23.51 -8.89
C LEU A 313 -8.16 24.05 -9.00
N ALA A 314 -7.13 23.19 -8.92
CA ALA A 314 -5.76 23.61 -9.10
C ALA A 314 -5.55 24.25 -10.48
N GLY A 315 -4.77 25.32 -10.48
CA GLY A 315 -4.50 26.15 -11.67
C GLY A 315 -3.04 26.61 -11.71
N HIS A 316 -2.74 27.55 -12.59
CA HIS A 316 -1.40 28.13 -12.72
C HIS A 316 -1.05 29.05 -11.53
N GLY A 317 0.25 29.25 -11.30
CA GLY A 317 0.75 30.10 -10.24
C GLY A 317 0.41 29.54 -8.84
N TRP A 318 -0.06 30.40 -7.94
CA TRP A 318 -0.39 30.00 -6.56
C TRP A 318 -1.56 29.01 -6.44
N TRP A 319 -2.43 28.94 -7.45
CA TRP A 319 -3.56 28.01 -7.48
C TRP A 319 -3.14 26.54 -7.51
N VAL A 320 -1.90 26.25 -7.91
CA VAL A 320 -1.35 24.88 -7.85
C VAL A 320 -1.28 24.34 -6.42
N LEU A 321 -1.16 25.22 -5.41
CA LEU A 321 -1.15 24.82 -4.00
C LEU A 321 -2.47 24.18 -3.53
N LEU A 322 -3.59 24.44 -4.25
CA LEU A 322 -4.87 23.77 -3.97
C LEU A 322 -4.78 22.25 -4.18
N PHE A 323 -4.01 21.79 -5.18
CA PHE A 323 -3.75 20.38 -5.37
C PHE A 323 -3.05 19.78 -4.15
N GLY A 324 -1.95 20.40 -3.71
CA GLY A 324 -1.17 19.94 -2.57
C GLY A 324 -1.99 19.93 -1.26
N PHE A 325 -2.72 21.00 -0.98
CA PHE A 325 -3.54 21.09 0.22
C PHE A 325 -4.70 20.07 0.22
N GLY A 326 -5.37 19.93 -0.92
CA GLY A 326 -6.42 18.93 -1.09
C GLY A 326 -5.89 17.51 -0.90
N TRP A 327 -4.72 17.22 -1.46
CA TRP A 327 -4.08 15.91 -1.36
C TRP A 327 -3.62 15.59 0.07
N ILE A 328 -3.01 16.55 0.78
CA ILE A 328 -2.69 16.44 2.22
C ILE A 328 -3.94 16.12 3.03
N SER A 329 -5.01 16.88 2.82
CA SER A 329 -6.25 16.72 3.59
C SER A 329 -6.91 15.36 3.37
N TRP A 330 -6.92 14.90 2.12
CA TRP A 330 -7.46 13.58 1.76
C TRP A 330 -6.68 12.44 2.42
N THR A 331 -5.37 12.43 2.27
CA THR A 331 -4.51 11.37 2.84
C THR A 331 -4.53 11.39 4.36
N PHE A 332 -4.60 12.57 4.98
CA PHE A 332 -4.82 12.74 6.41
C PHE A 332 -6.11 12.06 6.87
N ALA A 333 -7.23 12.42 6.22
CA ALA A 333 -8.56 11.89 6.57
C ALA A 333 -8.64 10.37 6.41
N SER A 334 -8.11 9.85 5.30
CA SER A 334 -8.07 8.41 5.00
C SER A 334 -7.25 7.64 6.04
N THR A 335 -6.10 8.19 6.45
CA THR A 335 -5.24 7.54 7.46
C THR A 335 -5.89 7.52 8.83
N VAL A 336 -6.53 8.61 9.25
CA VAL A 336 -7.25 8.68 10.54
C VAL A 336 -8.36 7.62 10.59
N ALA A 337 -9.17 7.50 9.54
CA ALA A 337 -10.20 6.47 9.44
C ALA A 337 -9.59 5.06 9.45
N GLY A 338 -8.56 4.84 8.64
CA GLY A 338 -7.88 3.55 8.48
C GLY A 338 -7.30 2.99 9.77
N VAL A 339 -6.68 3.84 10.61
CA VAL A 339 -6.14 3.44 11.92
C VAL A 339 -7.23 2.91 12.83
N SER A 340 -8.34 3.63 12.97
CA SER A 340 -9.46 3.23 13.83
C SER A 340 -10.11 1.92 13.36
N LEU A 341 -10.36 1.78 12.07
CA LEU A 341 -11.00 0.59 11.49
C LEU A 341 -10.09 -0.65 11.52
N THR A 342 -8.79 -0.46 11.37
CA THR A 342 -7.81 -1.56 11.50
C THR A 342 -7.74 -2.06 12.94
N THR A 343 -7.73 -1.14 13.91
CA THR A 343 -7.76 -1.49 15.34
C THR A 343 -9.01 -2.28 15.69
N TYR A 344 -10.18 -1.87 15.20
CA TYR A 344 -11.41 -2.64 15.38
C TYR A 344 -11.31 -4.06 14.83
N ARG A 345 -10.85 -4.21 13.58
CA ARG A 345 -10.70 -5.53 12.95
C ARG A 345 -9.80 -6.45 13.78
N GLN A 346 -8.70 -5.92 14.31
CA GLN A 346 -7.77 -6.67 15.15
C GLN A 346 -8.38 -7.09 16.49
N ALA A 347 -9.24 -6.25 17.07
CA ALA A 347 -9.89 -6.52 18.34
C ALA A 347 -11.14 -7.43 18.23
N ALA A 348 -11.92 -7.25 17.16
CA ALA A 348 -13.18 -7.97 16.95
C ALA A 348 -12.99 -9.40 16.42
N CYS A 349 -11.89 -9.65 15.66
CA CYS A 349 -11.65 -10.95 15.07
C CYS A 349 -10.97 -11.92 16.06
N PRO A 350 -11.43 -13.17 16.17
CA PRO A 350 -10.71 -14.21 16.89
C PRO A 350 -9.28 -14.39 16.33
N PRO A 351 -8.26 -14.67 17.17
CA PRO A 351 -6.87 -14.79 16.71
C PRO A 351 -6.65 -15.80 15.59
N ASP A 352 -7.38 -16.90 15.60
CA ASP A 352 -7.36 -17.97 14.58
C ASP A 352 -8.00 -17.56 13.25
N MET A 353 -8.92 -16.57 13.25
CA MET A 353 -9.62 -16.05 12.09
C MET A 353 -8.99 -14.76 11.51
N LEU A 354 -8.22 -14.03 12.33
CA LEU A 354 -7.70 -12.70 11.98
C LEU A 354 -6.92 -12.70 10.66
N GLY A 355 -6.13 -13.73 10.40
CA GLY A 355 -5.39 -13.89 9.15
C GLY A 355 -6.32 -14.02 7.94
N ARG A 356 -7.34 -14.88 8.02
CA ARG A 356 -8.31 -15.14 6.94
C ARG A 356 -9.18 -13.92 6.65
N VAL A 357 -9.68 -13.27 7.71
CA VAL A 357 -10.48 -12.04 7.60
C VAL A 357 -9.66 -10.90 7.01
N SER A 358 -8.41 -10.74 7.45
CA SER A 358 -7.52 -9.70 6.91
C SER A 358 -7.15 -9.95 5.46
N ALA A 359 -6.93 -11.21 5.05
CA ALA A 359 -6.66 -11.56 3.65
C ALA A 359 -7.88 -11.30 2.77
N ALA A 360 -9.08 -11.72 3.19
CA ALA A 360 -10.32 -11.48 2.48
C ALA A 360 -10.62 -9.98 2.35
N ALA A 361 -10.49 -9.22 3.43
CA ALA A 361 -10.68 -7.78 3.42
C ALA A 361 -9.69 -7.08 2.47
N ARG A 362 -8.41 -7.46 2.51
CA ARG A 362 -7.37 -6.90 1.63
C ARG A 362 -7.63 -7.24 0.17
N TRP A 363 -8.03 -8.47 -0.12
CA TRP A 363 -8.34 -8.90 -1.49
C TRP A 363 -9.47 -8.07 -2.10
N ILE A 364 -10.55 -7.82 -1.35
CA ILE A 364 -11.65 -6.96 -1.81
C ILE A 364 -11.15 -5.52 -1.99
N THR A 365 -10.52 -4.95 -0.97
CA THR A 365 -10.18 -3.52 -0.95
C THR A 365 -9.11 -3.15 -1.97
N TRP A 366 -8.11 -4.01 -2.19
CA TRP A 366 -7.05 -3.76 -3.16
C TRP A 366 -7.42 -4.26 -4.57
N GLY A 367 -8.33 -5.23 -4.66
CA GLY A 367 -8.88 -5.68 -5.93
C GLY A 367 -9.67 -4.60 -6.68
N THR A 368 -10.11 -3.52 -6.02
CA THR A 368 -10.75 -2.38 -6.67
C THR A 368 -9.76 -1.43 -7.36
N LEU A 369 -8.47 -1.46 -7.00
CA LEU A 369 -7.45 -0.57 -7.57
C LEU A 369 -7.33 -0.71 -9.10
N PRO A 370 -7.14 -1.92 -9.68
CA PRO A 370 -7.05 -2.06 -11.13
C PRO A 370 -8.30 -1.54 -11.86
N LEU A 371 -9.47 -1.78 -11.26
CA LEU A 371 -10.75 -1.30 -11.82
C LEU A 371 -10.82 0.23 -11.83
N GLY A 372 -10.40 0.87 -10.73
CA GLY A 372 -10.33 2.33 -10.63
C GLY A 372 -9.37 2.93 -11.65
N GLY A 373 -8.21 2.31 -11.90
CA GLY A 373 -7.26 2.74 -12.93
C GLY A 373 -7.85 2.72 -14.33
N VAL A 374 -8.47 1.60 -14.74
CA VAL A 374 -9.11 1.46 -16.06
C VAL A 374 -10.28 2.43 -16.21
N VAL A 375 -11.20 2.45 -15.24
CA VAL A 375 -12.39 3.33 -15.30
C VAL A 375 -11.97 4.79 -15.28
N GLY A 376 -11.00 5.18 -14.47
CA GLY A 376 -10.45 6.53 -14.43
C GLY A 376 -9.86 6.97 -15.76
N GLY A 377 -9.06 6.10 -16.39
CA GLY A 377 -8.50 6.35 -17.72
C GLY A 377 -9.56 6.46 -18.81
N ALA A 378 -10.58 5.59 -18.78
CA ALA A 378 -11.70 5.64 -19.73
C ALA A 378 -12.52 6.92 -19.57
N LEU A 379 -12.90 7.28 -18.36
CA LEU A 379 -13.63 8.52 -18.07
C LEU A 379 -12.81 9.76 -18.46
N ALA A 380 -11.50 9.77 -18.20
CA ALA A 380 -10.64 10.87 -18.58
C ALA A 380 -10.54 11.06 -20.09
N THR A 381 -10.62 9.98 -20.86
CA THR A 381 -10.66 10.03 -22.31
C THR A 381 -12.01 10.56 -22.83
N ALA A 382 -13.13 10.17 -22.19
CA ALA A 382 -14.47 10.55 -22.60
C ALA A 382 -14.89 11.96 -22.13
N LEU A 383 -14.56 12.31 -20.88
CA LEU A 383 -15.05 13.53 -20.21
C LEU A 383 -13.95 14.56 -19.95
N GLY A 384 -12.71 14.21 -20.24
CA GLY A 384 -11.54 15.02 -19.90
C GLY A 384 -11.00 14.75 -18.47
N VAL A 385 -9.72 15.03 -18.30
CA VAL A 385 -8.98 14.70 -17.05
C VAL A 385 -9.53 15.46 -15.83
N GLN A 386 -9.82 16.75 -15.98
CA GLN A 386 -10.30 17.60 -14.90
C GLN A 386 -11.69 17.17 -14.40
N THR A 387 -12.62 16.87 -15.32
CA THR A 387 -13.97 16.37 -14.98
C THR A 387 -13.87 15.03 -14.26
N THR A 388 -12.97 14.15 -14.71
CA THR A 388 -12.76 12.85 -14.09
C THR A 388 -12.15 13.00 -12.68
N LEU A 389 -11.28 13.96 -12.46
CA LEU A 389 -10.77 14.27 -11.11
C LEU A 389 -11.89 14.75 -10.18
N TRP A 390 -12.87 15.55 -10.68
CA TRP A 390 -14.06 15.91 -9.89
C TRP A 390 -14.86 14.67 -9.49
N ILE A 391 -15.11 13.75 -10.41
CA ILE A 391 -15.81 12.49 -10.14
C ILE A 391 -15.02 11.65 -9.13
N ALA A 392 -13.71 11.56 -9.29
CA ALA A 392 -12.85 10.77 -8.41
C ALA A 392 -12.86 11.32 -6.97
N VAL A 393 -12.69 12.63 -6.82
CA VAL A 393 -12.64 13.23 -5.48
C VAL A 393 -14.01 13.22 -4.81
N ALA A 394 -15.07 13.59 -5.54
CA ALA A 394 -16.43 13.56 -5.00
C ALA A 394 -16.85 12.13 -4.62
N GLY A 395 -16.58 11.15 -5.48
CA GLY A 395 -16.85 9.74 -5.19
C GLY A 395 -16.08 9.21 -3.98
N GLY A 396 -14.83 9.62 -3.84
CA GLY A 396 -14.02 9.25 -2.68
C GLY A 396 -14.52 9.90 -1.38
N CYS A 397 -14.96 11.16 -1.39
CA CYS A 397 -15.64 11.78 -0.24
C CYS A 397 -16.92 11.01 0.09
N CYS A 398 -17.70 10.60 -0.92
CA CYS A 398 -18.89 9.78 -0.73
C CYS A 398 -18.59 8.40 -0.15
N ALA A 399 -17.38 7.88 -0.28
CA ALA A 399 -17.01 6.62 0.37
C ALA A 399 -17.22 6.69 1.89
N GLY A 400 -17.05 7.85 2.52
CA GLY A 400 -17.34 8.06 3.94
C GLY A 400 -18.78 7.75 4.34
N LEU A 401 -19.73 7.76 3.41
CA LEU A 401 -21.15 7.44 3.66
C LEU A 401 -21.33 5.97 4.12
N TRP A 402 -20.48 5.05 3.70
CA TRP A 402 -20.48 3.69 4.22
C TRP A 402 -20.30 3.63 5.73
N LEU A 403 -19.43 4.49 6.25
CA LEU A 403 -19.18 4.59 7.69
C LEU A 403 -20.28 5.40 8.39
N PHE A 404 -20.77 6.45 7.74
CA PHE A 404 -21.84 7.28 8.27
C PHE A 404 -23.16 6.51 8.44
N PHE A 405 -23.53 5.64 7.49
CA PHE A 405 -24.72 4.80 7.56
C PHE A 405 -24.47 3.46 8.28
N SER A 406 -23.27 3.26 8.87
CA SER A 406 -22.95 2.09 9.68
C SER A 406 -23.39 2.30 11.14
N PRO A 407 -23.40 1.22 11.95
CA PRO A 407 -23.63 1.33 13.40
C PRO A 407 -22.67 2.29 14.12
N LEU A 408 -21.51 2.60 13.51
CA LEU A 408 -20.51 3.53 14.07
C LEU A 408 -21.06 4.94 14.31
N ARG A 409 -22.07 5.37 13.54
CA ARG A 409 -22.70 6.70 13.74
C ARG A 409 -23.27 6.89 15.15
N GLY A 410 -23.91 5.84 15.69
CA GLY A 410 -24.54 5.87 17.02
C GLY A 410 -23.57 5.70 18.18
N MET A 411 -22.31 5.34 17.89
CA MET A 411 -21.29 5.03 18.90
C MET A 411 -20.33 6.20 19.08
N ARG A 412 -19.86 6.43 20.31
CA ARG A 412 -18.72 7.31 20.56
C ARG A 412 -17.42 6.59 20.25
N ASP A 413 -17.26 5.40 20.82
CA ASP A 413 -16.08 4.58 20.69
C ASP A 413 -16.42 3.24 20.06
N ILE A 414 -15.47 2.69 19.28
CA ILE A 414 -15.58 1.38 18.68
C ILE A 414 -15.42 0.33 19.79
N PRO A 415 -16.34 -0.65 19.91
CA PRO A 415 -16.24 -1.68 20.95
C PRO A 415 -14.98 -2.55 20.70
N LEU A 416 -14.03 -2.50 21.62
CA LEU A 416 -12.77 -3.25 21.56
C LEU A 416 -12.82 -4.59 22.34
N GLY A 417 -14.00 -5.08 22.69
CA GLY A 417 -14.21 -6.37 23.35
C GLY A 417 -15.45 -7.06 22.83
N LYS A 418 -15.45 -8.41 22.83
CA LYS A 418 -16.70 -9.16 22.71
C LYS A 418 -17.62 -8.70 23.85
N PRO A 419 -18.94 -8.51 23.62
CA PRO A 419 -19.86 -8.50 24.73
C PRO A 419 -19.65 -9.84 25.46
N GLU A 420 -19.33 -9.77 26.74
CA GLU A 420 -19.35 -10.95 27.62
C GLU A 420 -20.71 -11.64 27.41
N PRO A 421 -20.74 -12.96 27.12
CA PRO A 421 -22.02 -13.64 27.04
C PRO A 421 -22.76 -13.34 28.33
N ALA A 422 -23.98 -12.82 28.21
CA ALA A 422 -24.83 -12.55 29.36
C ALA A 422 -24.79 -13.78 30.30
N PRO A 423 -24.60 -13.58 31.61
CA PRO A 423 -24.51 -14.70 32.53
C PRO A 423 -25.76 -15.57 32.31
N VAL A 424 -25.53 -16.83 31.89
CA VAL A 424 -26.59 -17.82 31.74
C VAL A 424 -27.27 -17.89 33.08
N GLY A 425 -28.47 -17.34 33.13
CA GLY A 425 -29.24 -17.16 34.35
C GLY A 425 -29.24 -18.41 35.21
N GLY A 426 -28.67 -18.28 36.39
CA GLY A 426 -28.98 -19.21 37.47
C GLY A 426 -30.49 -19.16 37.68
N LYS A 427 -31.15 -20.27 37.38
CA LYS A 427 -32.52 -20.47 37.84
C LYS A 427 -32.50 -20.55 39.35
N PRO A 428 -33.52 -19.99 40.01
CA PRO A 428 -33.67 -20.04 41.46
C PRO A 428 -33.81 -21.48 42.00
#